data_b03820adc0ea6538264170fd3de7651d
#
_entry.id   b03820adc0ea6538264170fd3de7651d
#
_cell.length_a   1.000
_cell.length_b   1.000
_cell.length_c   1.000
_cell.angle_alpha   90.00
_cell.angle_beta   90.00
_cell.angle_gamma   90.00
#
_symmetry.space_group_name_H-M   'P 1'
#
loop_
_entity.id
_entity.type
_entity.pdbx_description
1 polymer ?
#
loop_
_entity_poly.entity_id
_entity_poly.type
_entity_poly.pdbx_seq_one_letter_code
_entity_poly.pdbx_strand_id
1 'polypeptide(L)'
;MLICAIQIILALVVLGVAVVAAYICLQGDAKMFFDMKKRTAAVKVSETDERLDFEVELDYKNVGKQEATLIDAYMRIYLPQEQYDDVLLRGKVNLKGVLRDDDYFEAVLAPAGTGKTMVLRFEAYAKNGKTIAEALANIPDVDVALLVECRGRGALYTEKKYFTLTAEEMRKLVEK
;
A
#
# COMPACT_ATOMS: atom_id res chain seq x y z
N MET A 1 7.64 10.92 -61.92
CA MET A 1 8.79 10.69 -60.99
C MET A 1 8.57 11.42 -59.65
N LEU A 2 8.29 12.72 -59.61
CA LEU A 2 8.10 13.48 -58.35
C LEU A 2 6.99 12.91 -57.45
N ILE A 3 5.82 12.58 -58.01
CA ILE A 3 4.69 12.00 -57.27
C ILE A 3 5.03 10.67 -56.63
N CYS A 4 5.73 9.77 -57.37
CA CYS A 4 6.17 8.48 -56.81
C CYS A 4 7.19 8.66 -55.67
N ALA A 5 8.10 9.63 -55.79
CA ALA A 5 9.04 9.95 -54.73
C ALA A 5 8.33 10.45 -53.47
N ILE A 6 7.32 11.33 -53.60
CA ILE A 6 6.50 11.81 -52.47
C ILE A 6 5.75 10.67 -51.82
N GLN A 7 5.16 9.75 -52.60
CA GLN A 7 4.42 8.59 -52.08
C GLN A 7 5.36 7.64 -51.25
N ILE A 8 6.57 7.41 -51.78
CA ILE A 8 7.56 6.57 -51.05
C ILE A 8 7.98 7.22 -49.73
N ILE A 9 8.25 8.53 -49.74
CA ILE A 9 8.61 9.26 -48.52
C ILE A 9 7.45 9.21 -47.53
N LEU A 10 6.21 9.44 -47.95
CA LEU A 10 5.03 9.36 -47.08
C LEU A 10 4.85 7.95 -46.47
N ALA A 11 5.02 6.92 -47.31
CA ALA A 11 4.95 5.52 -46.81
C ALA A 11 6.01 5.21 -45.79
N LEU A 12 7.24 5.68 -45.96
CA LEU A 12 8.33 5.50 -44.97
C LEU A 12 8.04 6.25 -43.69
N VAL A 13 7.49 7.45 -43.74
CA VAL A 13 7.09 8.21 -42.53
C VAL A 13 5.98 7.47 -41.77
N VAL A 14 4.97 6.99 -42.46
CA VAL A 14 3.87 6.23 -41.83
C VAL A 14 4.40 4.94 -41.20
N LEU A 15 5.27 4.22 -41.90
CA LEU A 15 5.90 3.01 -41.36
C LEU A 15 6.75 3.33 -40.11
N GLY A 16 7.53 4.39 -40.14
CA GLY A 16 8.33 4.85 -39.00
C GLY A 16 7.46 5.17 -37.77
N VAL A 17 6.36 5.92 -37.97
CA VAL A 17 5.39 6.22 -36.90
C VAL A 17 4.76 4.95 -36.35
N ALA A 18 4.36 4.00 -37.22
CA ALA A 18 3.78 2.73 -36.79
C ALA A 18 4.75 1.89 -35.96
N VAL A 19 6.03 1.83 -36.36
CA VAL A 19 7.08 1.12 -35.59
C VAL A 19 7.29 1.75 -34.22
N VAL A 20 7.37 3.08 -34.16
CA VAL A 20 7.52 3.79 -32.86
C VAL A 20 6.31 3.58 -31.98
N ALA A 21 5.10 3.68 -32.52
CA ALA A 21 3.86 3.42 -31.78
C ALA A 21 3.82 1.98 -31.23
N ALA A 22 4.15 1.00 -32.06
CA ALA A 22 4.25 -0.41 -31.64
C ALA A 22 5.29 -0.60 -30.53
N TYR A 23 6.45 0.02 -30.65
CA TYR A 23 7.49 -0.03 -29.62
C TYR A 23 7.00 0.56 -28.30
N ILE A 24 6.36 1.72 -28.32
CA ILE A 24 5.78 2.34 -27.10
C ILE A 24 4.73 1.43 -26.44
N CYS A 25 3.85 0.83 -27.23
CA CYS A 25 2.84 -0.10 -26.72
C CYS A 25 3.44 -1.37 -26.11
N LEU A 26 4.51 -1.89 -26.72
CA LEU A 26 5.20 -3.10 -26.24
C LEU A 26 6.01 -2.88 -24.96
N GLN A 27 6.46 -1.66 -24.72
CA GLN A 27 7.15 -1.30 -23.47
C GLN A 27 6.29 -1.47 -22.23
N GLY A 28 4.96 -1.29 -22.35
CA GLY A 28 4.03 -1.37 -21.23
C GLY A 28 4.24 -0.27 -20.19
N ASP A 29 3.75 -0.50 -19.00
CA ASP A 29 3.87 0.44 -17.87
C ASP A 29 4.22 -0.32 -16.57
N ALA A 30 4.44 0.42 -15.50
CA ALA A 30 4.57 -0.10 -14.15
C ALA A 30 3.19 -0.62 -13.67
N LYS A 31 3.20 -1.70 -12.90
CA LYS A 31 2.00 -2.25 -12.28
C LYS A 31 2.32 -2.78 -10.89
N MET A 32 1.83 -2.10 -9.88
CA MET A 32 2.03 -2.52 -8.51
C MET A 32 1.01 -3.59 -8.12
N PHE A 33 1.48 -4.64 -7.48
CA PHE A 33 0.70 -5.72 -6.93
C PHE A 33 0.96 -5.83 -5.43
N PHE A 34 -0.10 -5.86 -4.63
CA PHE A 34 -0.08 -6.02 -3.17
C PHE A 34 -0.80 -7.32 -2.82
N ASP A 35 -0.11 -8.27 -2.22
CA ASP A 35 -0.69 -9.57 -1.87
C ASP A 35 -1.39 -9.52 -0.50
N MET A 36 -2.59 -8.92 -0.47
CA MET A 36 -3.37 -8.75 0.76
C MET A 36 -3.72 -10.07 1.45
N LYS A 37 -3.74 -11.18 0.70
CA LYS A 37 -4.04 -12.52 1.25
C LYS A 37 -2.86 -13.13 2.00
N LYS A 38 -1.65 -12.66 1.71
CA LYS A 38 -0.40 -13.14 2.33
C LYS A 38 0.15 -12.16 3.37
N ARG A 39 -0.66 -11.17 3.79
CA ARG A 39 -0.26 -10.37 4.95
C ARG A 39 0.06 -11.29 6.14
N THR A 40 1.00 -10.90 6.96
CA THR A 40 1.23 -11.63 8.21
C THR A 40 0.05 -11.43 9.16
N ALA A 41 -0.09 -12.32 10.15
CA ALA A 41 -0.92 -12.02 11.31
C ALA A 41 -0.34 -10.81 12.06
N ALA A 42 -1.16 -10.13 12.84
CA ALA A 42 -0.72 -9.04 13.69
C ALA A 42 0.26 -9.55 14.76
N VAL A 43 1.37 -8.84 14.94
CA VAL A 43 2.42 -9.16 15.91
C VAL A 43 2.56 -8.00 16.88
N LYS A 44 2.51 -8.30 18.18
CA LYS A 44 2.70 -7.31 19.24
C LYS A 44 4.14 -6.79 19.24
N VAL A 45 4.27 -5.46 19.23
CA VAL A 45 5.56 -4.76 19.34
C VAL A 45 5.79 -4.28 20.77
N SER A 46 4.80 -3.61 21.37
CA SER A 46 4.86 -3.13 22.75
C SER A 46 3.46 -3.09 23.36
N GLU A 47 3.38 -3.16 24.69
CA GLU A 47 2.15 -3.08 25.44
C GLU A 47 2.38 -2.35 26.77
N THR A 48 1.46 -1.45 27.07
CA THR A 48 1.31 -0.81 28.38
C THR A 48 -0.16 -0.94 28.81
N ASP A 49 -0.49 -0.50 30.02
CA ASP A 49 -1.89 -0.55 30.49
C ASP A 49 -2.86 0.25 29.60
N GLU A 50 -2.38 1.31 28.94
CA GLU A 50 -3.20 2.21 28.13
C GLU A 50 -2.94 2.13 26.62
N ARG A 51 -1.86 1.45 26.19
CA ARG A 51 -1.44 1.43 24.78
C ARG A 51 -0.94 0.07 24.35
N LEU A 52 -1.30 -0.32 23.15
CA LEU A 52 -0.77 -1.48 22.42
C LEU A 52 -0.22 -1.04 21.08
N ASP A 53 1.03 -1.35 20.78
CA ASP A 53 1.60 -1.21 19.45
C ASP A 53 1.75 -2.59 18.84
N PHE A 54 1.29 -2.73 17.61
CA PHE A 54 1.42 -3.98 16.85
C PHE A 54 1.65 -3.69 15.36
N GLU A 55 2.12 -4.68 14.64
CA GLU A 55 2.42 -4.54 13.23
C GLU A 55 1.96 -5.73 12.40
N VAL A 56 1.75 -5.47 11.11
CA VAL A 56 1.41 -6.44 10.07
C VAL A 56 2.35 -6.21 8.91
N GLU A 57 2.99 -7.25 8.40
CA GLU A 57 3.82 -7.16 7.21
C GLU A 57 3.01 -7.50 5.95
N LEU A 58 3.29 -6.76 4.89
CA LEU A 58 2.66 -6.92 3.59
C LEU A 58 3.68 -6.80 2.47
N ASP A 59 3.80 -7.83 1.67
CA ASP A 59 4.66 -7.80 0.49
C ASP A 59 3.98 -7.10 -0.68
N TYR A 60 4.77 -6.29 -1.40
CA TYR A 60 4.37 -5.74 -2.69
C TYR A 60 5.42 -6.03 -3.76
N LYS A 61 4.98 -6.03 -5.00
CA LYS A 61 5.84 -6.27 -6.16
C LYS A 61 5.41 -5.42 -7.34
N ASN A 62 6.36 -4.89 -8.07
CA ASN A 62 6.12 -4.33 -9.38
C ASN A 62 6.09 -5.47 -10.43
N VAL A 63 4.90 -5.86 -10.84
CA VAL A 63 4.68 -6.90 -11.87
C VAL A 63 4.61 -6.32 -13.28
N GLY A 64 4.79 -5.00 -13.41
CA GLY A 64 4.84 -4.31 -14.69
C GLY A 64 6.18 -4.47 -15.40
N LYS A 65 6.29 -3.84 -16.56
CA LYS A 65 7.50 -3.87 -17.40
C LYS A 65 8.41 -2.64 -17.21
N GLN A 66 7.92 -1.63 -16.51
CA GLN A 66 8.64 -0.38 -16.25
C GLN A 66 8.82 -0.17 -14.76
N GLU A 67 9.78 0.66 -14.40
CA GLU A 67 9.98 1.11 -13.04
C GLU A 67 8.79 1.95 -12.56
N ALA A 68 8.43 1.79 -11.29
CA ALA A 68 7.47 2.62 -10.57
C ALA A 68 8.16 3.36 -9.43
N THR A 69 7.61 4.49 -9.06
CA THR A 69 7.89 5.15 -7.78
C THR A 69 6.65 5.02 -6.90
N LEU A 70 6.82 4.49 -5.71
CA LEU A 70 5.83 4.63 -4.64
C LEU A 70 6.15 5.96 -3.97
N ILE A 71 5.25 6.92 -4.07
CA ILE A 71 5.49 8.30 -3.61
C ILE A 71 5.05 8.45 -2.17
N ASP A 72 3.87 7.89 -1.84
CA ASP A 72 3.30 7.94 -0.51
C ASP A 72 2.48 6.68 -0.23
N ALA A 73 2.37 6.32 1.05
CA ALA A 73 1.51 5.23 1.50
C ALA A 73 0.95 5.53 2.89
N TYR A 74 -0.37 5.40 3.03
CA TYR A 74 -1.05 5.63 4.29
C TYR A 74 -2.23 4.69 4.47
N MET A 75 -2.72 4.59 5.70
CA MET A 75 -3.88 3.76 6.04
C MET A 75 -5.06 4.60 6.50
N ARG A 76 -6.26 4.11 6.17
CA ARG A 76 -7.52 4.55 6.79
C ARG A 76 -8.13 3.39 7.54
N ILE A 77 -8.39 3.61 8.80
CA ILE A 77 -8.98 2.63 9.70
C ILE A 77 -10.47 2.97 9.84
N TYR A 78 -11.30 1.99 9.57
CA TYR A 78 -12.76 2.12 9.62
C TYR A 78 -13.31 1.50 10.91
N LEU A 79 -12.96 2.09 12.05
CA LEU A 79 -13.58 1.77 13.33
C LEU A 79 -14.71 2.77 13.57
N PRO A 80 -15.98 2.34 13.60
CA PRO A 80 -17.12 3.25 13.81
C PRO A 80 -17.16 3.72 15.27
N GLN A 81 -16.61 4.90 15.53
CA GLN A 81 -16.49 5.49 16.87
C GLN A 81 -17.86 5.69 17.56
N GLU A 82 -18.92 5.90 16.77
CA GLU A 82 -20.29 6.00 17.30
C GLU A 82 -20.80 4.69 17.90
N GLN A 83 -20.28 3.55 17.45
CA GLN A 83 -20.67 2.22 17.93
C GLN A 83 -19.64 1.65 18.92
N TYR A 84 -18.38 2.08 18.80
CA TYR A 84 -17.29 1.57 19.61
C TYR A 84 -16.26 2.66 19.89
N ASP A 85 -16.30 3.25 21.06
CA ASP A 85 -15.45 4.39 21.46
C ASP A 85 -14.48 4.05 22.61
N ASP A 86 -14.22 2.77 22.88
CA ASP A 86 -13.30 2.37 23.94
C ASP A 86 -11.83 2.40 23.52
N VAL A 87 -11.55 2.43 22.21
CA VAL A 87 -10.19 2.48 21.67
C VAL A 87 -10.07 3.50 20.55
N LEU A 88 -8.96 4.24 20.55
CA LEU A 88 -8.50 5.02 19.41
C LEU A 88 -7.44 4.21 18.68
N LEU A 89 -7.70 3.84 17.43
CA LEU A 89 -6.77 3.09 16.61
C LEU A 89 -6.17 3.99 15.53
N ARG A 90 -4.84 4.09 15.49
CA ARG A 90 -4.08 4.82 14.47
C ARG A 90 -3.22 3.86 13.68
N GLY A 91 -2.88 4.23 12.45
CA GLY A 91 -2.05 3.39 11.56
C GLY A 91 -1.06 4.21 10.77
N LYS A 92 0.16 3.67 10.65
CA LYS A 92 1.28 4.22 9.88
C LYS A 92 1.80 3.16 8.93
N VAL A 93 2.32 3.59 7.78
CA VAL A 93 2.92 2.69 6.78
C VAL A 93 4.39 3.02 6.65
N ASN A 94 5.24 2.00 6.78
CA ASN A 94 6.68 2.11 6.61
C ASN A 94 7.20 1.04 5.65
N LEU A 95 8.40 1.20 5.15
CA LEU A 95 9.13 0.13 4.50
C LEU A 95 9.90 -0.69 5.54
N LYS A 96 9.95 -1.99 5.37
CA LYS A 96 10.75 -2.86 6.23
C LYS A 96 12.23 -2.43 6.20
N GLY A 97 12.79 -2.17 7.38
CA GLY A 97 14.16 -1.67 7.53
C GLY A 97 14.33 -0.15 7.41
N VAL A 98 13.26 0.59 7.08
CA VAL A 98 13.23 2.07 7.05
C VAL A 98 12.06 2.53 7.90
N LEU A 99 12.21 2.37 9.22
CA LEU A 99 11.18 2.80 10.18
C LEU A 99 11.34 4.29 10.46
N ARG A 100 10.25 5.04 10.31
CA ARG A 100 10.18 6.48 10.60
C ARG A 100 9.10 6.73 11.66
N ASP A 101 9.36 7.68 12.53
CA ASP A 101 8.43 8.08 13.59
C ASP A 101 7.66 9.36 13.26
N ASP A 102 8.01 10.02 12.14
CA ASP A 102 7.45 11.31 11.71
C ASP A 102 6.18 11.19 10.85
N ASP A 103 5.53 10.04 10.82
CA ASP A 103 4.33 9.74 10.02
C ASP A 103 4.50 9.88 8.49
N TYR A 104 5.73 10.06 8.02
CA TYR A 104 6.06 10.20 6.62
C TYR A 104 6.42 8.85 6.00
N PHE A 105 5.87 8.55 4.83
CA PHE A 105 6.32 7.42 4.00
C PHE A 105 7.53 7.85 3.16
N GLU A 106 8.62 7.07 3.19
CA GLU A 106 9.78 7.33 2.36
C GLU A 106 9.50 6.90 0.92
N ALA A 107 9.54 7.86 -0.03
CA ALA A 107 9.36 7.52 -1.45
C ALA A 107 10.42 6.52 -1.91
N VAL A 108 9.99 5.49 -2.64
CA VAL A 108 10.88 4.40 -3.06
C VAL A 108 10.68 4.01 -4.51
N LEU A 109 11.80 3.74 -5.19
CA LEU A 109 11.80 3.16 -6.52
C LEU A 109 11.51 1.66 -6.43
N ALA A 110 10.65 1.19 -7.33
CA ALA A 110 10.30 -0.20 -7.52
C ALA A 110 10.61 -0.62 -8.96
N PRO A 111 11.84 -1.08 -9.25
CA PRO A 111 12.21 -1.59 -10.58
C PRO A 111 11.28 -2.72 -11.02
N ALA A 112 11.12 -2.89 -12.33
CA ALA A 112 10.30 -3.96 -12.89
C ALA A 112 10.72 -5.35 -12.34
N GLY A 113 9.74 -6.15 -11.93
CA GLY A 113 9.96 -7.48 -11.39
C GLY A 113 10.45 -7.54 -9.94
N THR A 114 10.74 -6.41 -9.30
CA THR A 114 11.20 -6.36 -7.90
C THR A 114 10.04 -6.11 -6.94
N GLY A 115 10.27 -6.44 -5.66
CA GLY A 115 9.33 -6.18 -4.58
C GLY A 115 10.05 -5.96 -3.26
N LYS A 116 9.31 -5.45 -2.29
CA LYS A 116 9.74 -5.24 -0.90
C LYS A 116 8.58 -5.50 0.03
N THR A 117 8.85 -5.46 1.32
CA THR A 117 7.86 -5.60 2.38
C THR A 117 7.53 -4.23 2.97
N MET A 118 6.26 -3.92 3.08
CA MET A 118 5.73 -2.82 3.90
C MET A 118 5.44 -3.33 5.31
N VAL A 119 5.66 -2.47 6.28
CA VAL A 119 5.27 -2.69 7.68
C VAL A 119 4.12 -1.74 7.98
N LEU A 120 2.96 -2.30 8.24
CA LEU A 120 1.75 -1.59 8.64
C LEU A 120 1.73 -1.56 10.17
N ARG A 121 2.09 -0.44 10.77
CA ARG A 121 2.15 -0.27 12.23
C ARG A 121 0.85 0.31 12.74
N PHE A 122 0.36 -0.24 13.82
CA PHE A 122 -0.86 0.18 14.48
C PHE A 122 -0.56 0.58 15.92
N GLU A 123 -1.20 1.65 16.35
CA GLU A 123 -1.17 2.17 17.70
C GLU A 123 -2.61 2.19 18.25
N ALA A 124 -2.90 1.35 19.22
CA ALA A 124 -4.18 1.31 19.89
C ALA A 124 -4.07 1.98 21.26
N TYR A 125 -4.87 3.00 21.50
CA TYR A 125 -4.93 3.74 22.76
C TYR A 125 -6.28 3.47 23.43
N ALA A 126 -6.23 2.97 24.66
CA ALA A 126 -7.44 2.80 25.47
C ALA A 126 -8.07 4.16 25.82
N LYS A 127 -9.38 4.21 25.85
CA LYS A 127 -10.18 5.39 26.19
C LYS A 127 -11.07 5.09 27.38
N ASN A 128 -11.78 6.12 27.84
CA ASN A 128 -12.81 6.01 28.90
C ASN A 128 -12.29 5.42 30.21
N GLY A 129 -10.99 5.58 30.53
CA GLY A 129 -10.36 5.06 31.76
C GLY A 129 -10.21 3.53 31.79
N LYS A 130 -10.33 2.86 30.64
CA LYS A 130 -10.13 1.41 30.52
C LYS A 130 -8.66 1.07 30.31
N THR A 131 -8.28 -0.14 30.71
CA THR A 131 -7.03 -0.75 30.26
C THR A 131 -7.15 -1.17 28.81
N ILE A 132 -6.01 -1.36 28.11
CA ILE A 132 -6.01 -1.78 26.70
C ILE A 132 -6.65 -3.16 26.52
N ALA A 133 -6.49 -4.06 27.50
CA ALA A 133 -7.13 -5.38 27.49
C ALA A 133 -8.67 -5.27 27.58
N GLU A 134 -9.18 -4.41 28.45
CA GLU A 134 -10.61 -4.15 28.58
C GLU A 134 -11.18 -3.46 27.33
N ALA A 135 -10.43 -2.50 26.77
CA ALA A 135 -10.81 -1.80 25.55
C ALA A 135 -10.82 -2.70 24.32
N LEU A 136 -10.03 -3.74 24.26
CA LEU A 136 -10.01 -4.68 23.13
C LEU A 136 -10.93 -5.90 23.32
N ALA A 137 -11.45 -6.13 24.53
CA ALA A 137 -12.28 -7.31 24.84
C ALA A 137 -13.49 -7.46 23.91
N ASN A 138 -14.16 -6.35 23.61
CA ASN A 138 -15.37 -6.33 22.77
C ASN A 138 -15.18 -5.55 21.47
N ILE A 139 -13.95 -5.36 21.02
CA ILE A 139 -13.69 -4.66 19.76
C ILE A 139 -14.31 -5.43 18.59
N PRO A 140 -15.00 -4.77 17.66
CA PRO A 140 -15.49 -5.42 16.45
C PRO A 140 -14.34 -5.69 15.47
N ASP A 141 -14.61 -6.44 14.41
CA ASP A 141 -13.73 -6.51 13.26
C ASP A 141 -13.54 -5.12 12.67
N VAL A 142 -12.31 -4.78 12.32
CA VAL A 142 -11.94 -3.45 11.85
C VAL A 142 -11.43 -3.53 10.42
N ASP A 143 -12.14 -2.89 9.51
CA ASP A 143 -11.69 -2.76 8.14
C ASP A 143 -10.62 -1.68 8.01
N VAL A 144 -9.59 -2.00 7.24
CA VAL A 144 -8.48 -1.09 6.96
C VAL A 144 -8.31 -0.93 5.45
N ALA A 145 -8.25 0.30 4.98
CA ALA A 145 -7.83 0.61 3.62
C ALA A 145 -6.38 1.07 3.60
N LEU A 146 -5.55 0.36 2.86
CA LEU A 146 -4.21 0.79 2.47
C LEU A 146 -4.32 1.58 1.16
N LEU A 147 -3.84 2.81 1.16
CA LEU A 147 -3.77 3.68 -0.01
C LEU A 147 -2.28 3.89 -0.33
N VAL A 148 -1.91 3.64 -1.57
CA VAL A 148 -0.52 3.81 -2.04
C VAL A 148 -0.53 4.67 -3.29
N GLU A 149 0.15 5.79 -3.25
CA GLU A 149 0.33 6.67 -4.39
C GLU A 149 1.53 6.22 -5.22
N CYS A 150 1.25 5.88 -6.46
CA CYS A 150 2.24 5.32 -7.37
C CYS A 150 2.35 6.17 -8.63
N ARG A 151 3.55 6.20 -9.19
CA ARG A 151 3.84 6.80 -10.49
C ARG A 151 4.69 5.86 -11.33
N GLY A 152 4.23 5.53 -12.51
CA GLY A 152 5.00 4.89 -13.58
C GLY A 152 5.42 5.92 -14.62
N ARG A 153 5.31 5.57 -15.90
CA ARG A 153 5.55 6.50 -17.04
C ARG A 153 4.45 7.54 -17.19
N GLY A 154 3.24 7.20 -16.78
CA GLY A 154 2.07 8.03 -16.92
C GLY A 154 1.84 8.96 -15.74
N ALA A 155 0.56 9.32 -15.56
CA ALA A 155 0.12 10.14 -14.44
C ALA A 155 0.25 9.40 -13.11
N LEU A 156 0.25 10.17 -12.02
CA LEU A 156 0.08 9.65 -10.67
C LEU A 156 -1.25 8.88 -10.57
N TYR A 157 -1.23 7.73 -9.90
CA TYR A 157 -2.41 6.95 -9.59
C TYR A 157 -2.36 6.42 -8.16
N THR A 158 -3.52 6.17 -7.57
CA THR A 158 -3.63 5.62 -6.22
C THR A 158 -4.14 4.19 -6.28
N GLU A 159 -3.37 3.25 -5.77
CA GLU A 159 -3.82 1.90 -5.49
C GLU A 159 -4.49 1.86 -4.11
N LYS A 160 -5.72 1.36 -4.07
CA LYS A 160 -6.48 1.19 -2.83
C LYS A 160 -6.76 -0.28 -2.59
N LYS A 161 -6.31 -0.80 -1.47
CA LYS A 161 -6.47 -2.19 -1.05
C LYS A 161 -7.13 -2.26 0.32
N TYR A 162 -7.87 -3.33 0.58
CA TYR A 162 -8.59 -3.53 1.83
C TYR A 162 -8.17 -4.83 2.49
N PHE A 163 -8.14 -4.82 3.81
CA PHE A 163 -8.08 -6.00 4.65
C PHE A 163 -8.81 -5.73 5.96
N THR A 164 -9.14 -6.80 6.67
CA THR A 164 -9.80 -6.73 7.96
C THR A 164 -8.85 -7.21 9.06
N LEU A 165 -8.71 -6.44 10.12
CA LEU A 165 -8.16 -6.86 11.40
C LEU A 165 -9.31 -7.50 12.18
N THR A 166 -9.25 -8.80 12.39
CA THR A 166 -10.34 -9.47 13.11
C THR A 166 -10.26 -9.18 14.61
N ALA A 167 -11.43 -9.12 15.26
CA ALA A 167 -11.53 -8.98 16.69
C ALA A 167 -10.73 -10.05 17.45
N GLU A 168 -10.73 -11.29 16.93
CA GLU A 168 -9.96 -12.40 17.51
C GLU A 168 -8.45 -12.16 17.40
N GLU A 169 -7.97 -11.69 16.24
CA GLU A 169 -6.57 -11.36 16.01
C GLU A 169 -6.10 -10.27 17.00
N MET A 170 -6.90 -9.22 17.20
CA MET A 170 -6.57 -8.12 18.11
C MET A 170 -6.60 -8.55 19.59
N ARG A 171 -7.59 -9.37 20.00
CA ARG A 171 -7.65 -9.89 21.39
C ARG A 171 -6.46 -10.76 21.73
N LYS A 172 -6.00 -11.62 20.81
CA LYS A 172 -4.80 -12.45 21.00
C LYS A 172 -3.53 -11.66 21.30
N LEU A 173 -3.45 -10.40 20.89
CA LEU A 173 -2.29 -9.56 21.16
C LEU A 173 -2.16 -9.18 22.65
N VAL A 174 -3.26 -9.15 23.40
CA VAL A 174 -3.30 -8.79 24.84
C VAL A 174 -3.51 -10.00 25.76
N GLU A 175 -3.74 -11.18 25.17
CA GLU A 175 -3.77 -12.43 25.94
C GLU A 175 -2.35 -12.78 26.40
N LYS A 176 -2.23 -13.18 27.69
CA LYS A 176 -0.95 -13.54 28.33
C LYS A 176 -0.69 -15.04 28.21
#